data_596f970ff1d41536587454447e36ba18
#
_entry.id   596f970ff1d41536587454447e36ba18
#
_cell.length_a   1.000
_cell.length_b   1.000
_cell.length_c   1.000
_cell.angle_alpha   90.00
_cell.angle_beta   90.00
_cell.angle_gamma   90.00
#
_symmetry.space_group_name_H-M   'P 1'
#
loop_
_entity.id
_entity.type
_entity.pdbx_description
1 polymer ?
#
loop_
_entity_poly.entity_id
_entity_poly.type
_entity_poly.pdbx_seq_one_letter_code
_entity_poly.pdbx_strand_id
1 'polypeptide(L)'
;GRVSRWEQDTNAWAVFFQGTYDIADNLSLTAGFRYTKEEKAAHAKTDLTQSNTGLATPNPNPYAAAIQAASFGSWAHEFKEDRSTNQFMPAFNLQWEASDSSNYYVSYSEGFKSGGFNAVDDQNPEFLADGTVLRTVPGPGFEYDDETASSFEIGGKHILMDGAMSFNWAYFDSEYLDQQVSTFVGLGFVVANAAPSDVSGLEVDMKMQASENLRLGANFAVLDATYGEFDSAGCTARQASDLLGALAQGLTSASGCDAQFTAAGQQSGSSQDISGGQQGAKYSGTLSADYSSVLDNGLIWFLSADLYFTDDYFMTGDLDPIDVQE
;
A
#
# COMPACT_ATOMS: atom_id res chain seq x y z
N GLY A 1 -27.86 -19.60 -4.36
CA GLY A 1 -27.24 -18.53 -3.59
C GLY A 1 -26.08 -19.04 -2.76
N ARG A 2 -25.36 -18.12 -2.17
CA ARG A 2 -24.22 -18.36 -1.28
C ARG A 2 -24.45 -17.56 -0.01
N VAL A 3 -24.09 -18.11 1.13
CA VAL A 3 -24.09 -17.42 2.42
C VAL A 3 -22.73 -17.62 3.06
N SER A 4 -22.01 -16.53 3.25
CA SER A 4 -20.72 -16.55 3.93
C SER A 4 -20.87 -15.92 5.31
N ARG A 5 -20.13 -16.46 6.26
CA ARG A 5 -19.97 -15.95 7.61
C ARG A 5 -18.50 -15.83 7.92
N TRP A 6 -18.16 -14.74 8.55
CA TRP A 6 -16.81 -14.42 8.96
C TRP A 6 -16.78 -13.97 10.41
N GLU A 7 -15.85 -14.52 11.15
CA GLU A 7 -15.53 -14.10 12.52
C GLU A 7 -14.01 -14.02 12.66
N GLN A 8 -13.51 -12.99 13.30
CA GLN A 8 -12.10 -12.86 13.61
C GLN A 8 -11.93 -12.28 15.01
N ASP A 9 -11.10 -12.97 15.79
CA ASP A 9 -10.63 -12.49 17.09
C ASP A 9 -9.18 -12.01 16.93
N THR A 10 -8.87 -10.85 17.49
CA THR A 10 -7.51 -10.29 17.50
C THR A 10 -7.11 -9.94 18.92
N ASN A 11 -5.94 -10.41 19.34
CA ASN A 11 -5.34 -10.14 20.63
C ASN A 11 -3.95 -9.55 20.41
N ALA A 12 -3.69 -8.34 20.87
CA ALA A 12 -2.41 -7.66 20.68
C ALA A 12 -1.95 -6.98 21.97
N TRP A 13 -0.65 -7.05 22.22
CA TRP A 13 0.01 -6.27 23.24
C TRP A 13 1.35 -5.76 22.77
N ALA A 14 1.82 -4.69 23.35
CA ALA A 14 3.11 -4.12 23.03
C ALA A 14 3.78 -3.51 24.25
N VAL A 15 5.11 -3.55 24.24
CA VAL A 15 5.98 -2.81 25.17
C VAL A 15 6.86 -1.90 24.36
N PHE A 16 6.99 -0.67 24.80
CA PHE A 16 7.88 0.31 24.13
C PHE A 16 8.70 1.07 25.15
N PHE A 17 9.85 1.54 24.69
CA PHE A 17 10.74 2.45 25.43
C PHE A 17 11.27 3.48 24.46
N GLN A 18 11.44 4.71 24.96
CA GLN A 18 12.14 5.78 24.23
C GLN A 18 12.85 6.67 25.25
N GLY A 19 14.06 7.06 24.94
CA GLY A 19 14.83 8.00 25.75
C GLY A 19 15.72 8.86 24.87
N THR A 20 15.96 10.08 25.33
CA THR A 20 16.91 11.02 24.70
C THR A 20 18.12 11.20 25.63
N TYR A 21 19.29 11.16 25.05
CA TYR A 21 20.57 11.39 25.75
C TYR A 21 21.34 12.51 25.05
N ASP A 22 21.64 13.54 25.80
CA ASP A 22 22.48 14.66 25.35
C ASP A 22 23.95 14.24 25.41
N ILE A 23 24.53 13.99 24.22
CA ILE A 23 25.94 13.60 24.05
C ILE A 23 26.82 14.82 24.31
N ALA A 24 26.37 15.99 23.88
CA ALA A 24 26.97 17.30 24.08
C ALA A 24 25.87 18.38 24.13
N ASP A 25 26.20 19.60 24.47
CA ASP A 25 25.24 20.71 24.55
C ASP A 25 24.44 20.94 23.25
N ASN A 26 25.00 20.52 22.12
CA ASN A 26 24.42 20.71 20.80
C ASN A 26 24.25 19.39 20.02
N LEU A 27 24.39 18.25 20.69
CA LEU A 27 24.27 16.93 20.06
C LEU A 27 23.46 15.99 20.94
N SER A 28 22.31 15.54 20.47
CA SER A 28 21.44 14.60 21.19
C SER A 28 21.15 13.36 20.37
N LEU A 29 21.05 12.22 21.06
CA LEU A 29 20.61 10.94 20.52
C LEU A 29 19.31 10.55 21.18
N THR A 30 18.26 10.38 20.38
CA THR A 30 17.04 9.71 20.79
C THR A 30 17.09 8.28 20.29
N ALA A 31 16.89 7.32 21.19
CA ALA A 31 16.78 5.90 20.86
C ALA A 31 15.54 5.32 21.48
N GLY A 32 14.85 4.49 20.72
CA GLY A 32 13.66 3.81 21.17
C GLY A 32 13.52 2.44 20.52
N PHE A 33 12.64 1.66 21.10
CA PHE A 33 12.18 0.41 20.51
C PHE A 33 10.74 0.13 20.91
N ARG A 34 10.08 -0.64 20.07
CA ARG A 34 8.78 -1.24 20.36
C ARG A 34 8.84 -2.73 20.05
N TYR A 35 8.38 -3.55 20.98
CA TYR A 35 8.10 -4.95 20.74
C TYR A 35 6.59 -5.15 20.77
N THR A 36 6.05 -5.75 19.71
CA THR A 36 4.62 -6.04 19.59
C THR A 36 4.43 -7.54 19.35
N LYS A 37 3.46 -8.12 20.04
CA LYS A 37 2.94 -9.44 19.73
C LYS A 37 1.46 -9.32 19.40
N GLU A 38 1.05 -9.94 18.30
CA GLU A 38 -0.33 -10.01 17.87
C GLU A 38 -0.71 -11.44 17.51
N GLU A 39 -1.87 -11.86 17.94
CA GLU A 39 -2.47 -13.15 17.63
C GLU A 39 -3.85 -12.92 17.01
N LYS A 40 -4.09 -13.54 15.86
CA LYS A 40 -5.37 -13.50 15.15
C LYS A 40 -5.88 -14.91 14.97
N ALA A 41 -7.17 -15.12 15.23
CA ALA A 41 -7.90 -16.34 14.93
C ALA A 41 -9.08 -16.00 14.02
N ALA A 42 -9.20 -16.70 12.90
CA ALA A 42 -10.26 -16.49 11.93
C ALA A 42 -11.11 -17.74 11.76
N HIS A 43 -12.40 -17.53 11.60
CA HIS A 43 -13.37 -18.56 11.25
C HIS A 43 -14.17 -18.09 10.04
N ALA A 44 -13.98 -18.74 8.90
CA ALA A 44 -14.67 -18.48 7.65
C ALA A 44 -15.54 -19.67 7.27
N LYS A 45 -16.82 -19.45 7.00
CA LYS A 45 -17.74 -20.50 6.56
C LYS A 45 -18.57 -20.03 5.40
N THR A 46 -18.59 -20.83 4.35
CA THR A 46 -19.42 -20.61 3.18
C THR A 46 -20.37 -21.80 2.96
N ASP A 47 -21.65 -21.52 2.96
CA ASP A 47 -22.72 -22.46 2.63
C ASP A 47 -23.30 -22.12 1.24
N LEU A 48 -23.48 -23.13 0.40
CA LEU A 48 -24.20 -22.99 -0.87
C LEU A 48 -25.70 -23.17 -0.64
N THR A 49 -26.49 -22.22 -1.09
CA THR A 49 -27.94 -22.22 -0.88
C THR A 49 -28.71 -22.17 -2.22
N GLN A 50 -29.95 -22.63 -2.23
CA GLN A 50 -30.83 -22.38 -3.35
C GLN A 50 -31.26 -20.91 -3.38
N SER A 51 -31.14 -20.25 -4.52
CA SER A 51 -31.42 -18.83 -4.71
C SER A 51 -32.86 -18.41 -4.29
N ASN A 52 -33.81 -19.31 -4.32
CA ASN A 52 -35.22 -19.01 -4.05
C ASN A 52 -35.70 -19.42 -2.64
N THR A 53 -34.98 -20.31 -1.96
CA THR A 53 -35.43 -20.91 -0.70
C THR A 53 -34.43 -20.76 0.45
N GLY A 54 -33.18 -20.38 0.16
CA GLY A 54 -32.10 -20.36 1.13
C GLY A 54 -31.67 -21.73 1.67
N LEU A 55 -32.18 -22.82 1.10
CA LEU A 55 -31.83 -24.17 1.54
C LEU A 55 -30.42 -24.56 1.10
N ALA A 56 -29.65 -25.15 2.00
CA ALA A 56 -28.27 -25.63 1.77
C ALA A 56 -28.22 -26.92 0.92
N THR A 57 -28.86 -26.90 -0.25
CA THR A 57 -28.88 -28.01 -1.20
C THR A 57 -28.57 -27.51 -2.59
N PRO A 58 -27.95 -28.32 -3.45
CA PRO A 58 -27.71 -27.94 -4.84
C PRO A 58 -28.98 -27.40 -5.51
N ASN A 59 -28.81 -26.35 -6.32
CA ASN A 59 -29.93 -25.78 -7.06
C ASN A 59 -30.45 -26.83 -8.08
N PRO A 60 -31.75 -27.19 -8.07
CA PRO A 60 -32.29 -28.17 -9.00
C PRO A 60 -32.33 -27.65 -10.44
N ASN A 61 -32.19 -26.35 -10.68
CA ASN A 61 -32.08 -25.77 -12.00
C ASN A 61 -30.64 -25.82 -12.48
N PRO A 62 -30.30 -26.59 -13.55
CA PRO A 62 -28.92 -26.74 -13.99
C PRO A 62 -28.30 -25.45 -14.51
N TYR A 63 -29.08 -24.53 -15.07
CA TYR A 63 -28.57 -23.22 -15.50
C TYR A 63 -28.19 -22.33 -14.31
N ALA A 64 -29.04 -22.31 -13.28
CA ALA A 64 -28.75 -21.55 -12.05
C ALA A 64 -27.55 -22.15 -11.30
N ALA A 65 -27.42 -23.48 -11.29
CA ALA A 65 -26.23 -24.13 -10.70
C ALA A 65 -24.96 -23.82 -11.48
N ALA A 66 -25.01 -23.80 -12.83
CA ALA A 66 -23.86 -23.43 -13.65
C ALA A 66 -23.44 -21.97 -13.47
N ILE A 67 -24.38 -21.03 -13.41
CA ILE A 67 -24.10 -19.61 -13.13
C ILE A 67 -23.51 -19.47 -11.73
N GLN A 68 -24.06 -20.17 -10.75
CA GLN A 68 -23.53 -20.14 -9.38
C GLN A 68 -22.09 -20.65 -9.31
N ALA A 69 -21.79 -21.76 -9.99
CA ALA A 69 -20.46 -22.33 -10.06
C ALA A 69 -19.46 -21.38 -10.74
N ALA A 70 -19.89 -20.72 -11.81
CA ALA A 70 -19.05 -19.77 -12.56
C ALA A 70 -18.79 -18.44 -11.81
N SER A 71 -19.78 -17.98 -11.01
CA SER A 71 -19.71 -16.64 -10.38
C SER A 71 -19.21 -16.68 -8.94
N PHE A 72 -19.39 -17.78 -8.20
CA PHE A 72 -19.14 -17.84 -6.75
C PHE A 72 -18.37 -19.10 -6.32
N GLY A 73 -17.85 -19.87 -7.25
CA GLY A 73 -17.31 -21.20 -6.98
C GLY A 73 -18.40 -22.21 -6.62
N SER A 74 -18.04 -23.49 -6.58
CA SER A 74 -18.96 -24.61 -6.37
C SER A 74 -18.85 -25.24 -4.98
N TRP A 75 -18.07 -24.66 -4.08
CA TRP A 75 -17.61 -25.35 -2.89
C TRP A 75 -18.15 -24.71 -1.61
N ALA A 76 -18.94 -25.45 -0.85
CA ALA A 76 -19.16 -25.16 0.55
C ALA A 76 -17.88 -25.53 1.33
N HIS A 77 -17.43 -24.65 2.23
CA HIS A 77 -16.21 -24.85 3.00
C HIS A 77 -16.31 -24.19 4.38
N GLU A 78 -15.45 -24.61 5.30
CA GLU A 78 -15.33 -24.04 6.63
C GLU A 78 -13.87 -24.08 7.06
N PHE A 79 -13.25 -22.90 7.24
CA PHE A 79 -11.85 -22.73 7.62
C PHE A 79 -11.73 -22.17 9.02
N LYS A 80 -10.76 -22.66 9.78
CA LYS A 80 -10.35 -22.13 11.07
C LYS A 80 -8.85 -22.07 11.07
N GLU A 81 -8.34 -20.84 11.06
CA GLU A 81 -6.91 -20.57 10.99
C GLU A 81 -6.53 -19.57 12.08
N ASP A 82 -5.32 -19.71 12.59
CA ASP A 82 -4.72 -18.78 13.53
C ASP A 82 -3.30 -18.41 13.10
N ARG A 83 -2.93 -17.17 13.37
CA ARG A 83 -1.59 -16.65 13.12
C ARG A 83 -1.08 -15.91 14.34
N SER A 84 0.24 -15.88 14.50
CA SER A 84 0.92 -15.10 15.54
C SER A 84 2.09 -14.34 14.92
N THR A 85 2.10 -13.03 15.15
CA THR A 85 3.16 -12.12 14.71
C THR A 85 3.91 -11.57 15.92
N ASN A 86 5.25 -11.52 15.82
CA ASN A 86 6.12 -10.87 16.79
C ASN A 86 7.07 -9.95 16.03
N GLN A 87 7.03 -8.65 16.35
CA GLN A 87 7.87 -7.65 15.69
C GLN A 87 8.62 -6.80 16.71
N PHE A 88 9.91 -6.58 16.44
CA PHE A 88 10.76 -5.67 17.17
C PHE A 88 11.14 -4.52 16.24
N MET A 89 10.77 -3.30 16.63
CA MET A 89 10.89 -2.09 15.83
C MET A 89 11.81 -1.11 16.56
N PRO A 90 13.09 -1.01 16.18
CA PRO A 90 14.00 0.01 16.67
C PRO A 90 13.74 1.35 15.98
N ALA A 91 14.08 2.44 16.69
CA ALA A 91 14.10 3.78 16.13
C ALA A 91 15.25 4.58 16.75
N PHE A 92 16.01 5.29 15.92
CA PHE A 92 17.13 6.14 16.32
C PHE A 92 17.03 7.50 15.61
N ASN A 93 17.34 8.55 16.33
CA ASN A 93 17.49 9.89 15.79
C ASN A 93 18.68 10.58 16.44
N LEU A 94 19.66 10.93 15.64
CA LEU A 94 20.79 11.77 16.04
C LEU A 94 20.53 13.19 15.53
N GLN A 95 20.47 14.14 16.43
CA GLN A 95 20.21 15.55 16.14
C GLN A 95 21.40 16.41 16.53
N TRP A 96 21.85 17.26 15.61
CA TRP A 96 22.93 18.20 15.81
C TRP A 96 22.47 19.63 15.58
N GLU A 97 22.46 20.42 16.63
CA GLU A 97 22.24 21.87 16.61
C GLU A 97 23.55 22.58 16.25
N ALA A 98 23.79 22.75 14.93
CA ALA A 98 25.04 23.37 14.46
C ALA A 98 25.12 24.86 14.82
N SER A 99 23.97 25.52 15.00
CA SER A 99 23.85 26.90 15.50
C SER A 99 22.39 27.11 15.97
N ASP A 100 22.13 28.29 16.59
CA ASP A 100 20.76 28.70 16.99
C ASP A 100 19.76 28.72 15.82
N SER A 101 20.25 28.73 14.59
CA SER A 101 19.43 28.83 13.37
C SER A 101 19.56 27.64 12.45
N SER A 102 20.32 26.62 12.81
CA SER A 102 20.56 25.46 11.94
C SER A 102 20.64 24.16 12.72
N ASN A 103 19.78 23.23 12.38
CA ASN A 103 19.70 21.89 12.94
C ASN A 103 19.82 20.85 11.82
N TYR A 104 20.58 19.80 12.06
CA TYR A 104 20.69 18.63 11.19
C TYR A 104 20.31 17.38 11.95
N TYR A 105 19.80 16.40 11.26
CA TYR A 105 19.46 15.12 11.86
C TYR A 105 19.71 13.94 10.90
N VAL A 106 19.92 12.79 11.52
CA VAL A 106 19.93 11.49 10.86
C VAL A 106 18.99 10.58 11.65
N SER A 107 18.07 9.91 10.99
CA SER A 107 17.18 8.96 11.62
C SER A 107 17.15 7.62 10.90
N TYR A 108 16.87 6.58 11.68
CA TYR A 108 16.55 5.24 11.19
C TYR A 108 15.39 4.70 12.01
N SER A 109 14.43 4.07 11.35
CA SER A 109 13.32 3.42 12.02
C SER A 109 12.81 2.22 11.25
N GLU A 110 12.29 1.24 12.00
CA GLU A 110 11.56 0.11 11.44
C GLU A 110 10.11 0.15 11.87
N GLY A 111 9.25 -0.34 11.00
CA GLY A 111 7.82 -0.46 11.22
C GLY A 111 7.26 -1.73 10.61
N PHE A 112 6.03 -2.10 11.01
CA PHE A 112 5.33 -3.21 10.38
C PHE A 112 3.83 -2.97 10.35
N LYS A 113 3.17 -3.69 9.45
CA LYS A 113 1.73 -3.83 9.37
C LYS A 113 1.41 -5.32 9.44
N SER A 114 0.65 -5.71 10.45
CA SER A 114 0.34 -7.11 10.71
C SER A 114 -0.42 -7.72 9.54
N GLY A 115 -0.04 -8.92 9.14
CA GLY A 115 -0.76 -9.76 8.23
C GLY A 115 -2.11 -10.22 8.79
N GLY A 116 -2.83 -11.00 8.03
CA GLY A 116 -4.17 -11.41 8.41
C GLY A 116 -4.81 -12.42 7.47
N PHE A 117 -6.13 -12.44 7.52
CA PHE A 117 -6.93 -13.36 6.73
C PHE A 117 -7.92 -12.58 5.87
N ASN A 118 -8.11 -13.03 4.66
CA ASN A 118 -9.07 -12.46 3.74
C ASN A 118 -10.49 -12.93 4.05
N ALA A 119 -11.41 -11.97 4.27
CA ALA A 119 -12.80 -12.22 4.67
C ALA A 119 -13.76 -12.31 3.48
N VAL A 120 -13.27 -12.17 2.26
CA VAL A 120 -14.11 -12.11 1.05
C VAL A 120 -14.53 -13.48 0.55
N ASP A 121 -15.56 -13.46 -0.26
CA ASP A 121 -16.32 -14.64 -0.68
C ASP A 121 -15.68 -15.48 -1.79
N ASP A 122 -14.59 -15.04 -2.38
CA ASP A 122 -13.91 -15.71 -3.49
C ASP A 122 -12.79 -16.66 -3.05
N GLN A 123 -12.61 -16.82 -1.75
CA GLN A 123 -11.62 -17.77 -1.23
C GLN A 123 -12.09 -19.20 -1.42
N ASN A 124 -11.21 -19.98 -2.01
CA ASN A 124 -11.47 -21.36 -2.33
C ASN A 124 -10.78 -22.29 -1.33
N PRO A 125 -11.33 -23.51 -1.11
CA PRO A 125 -10.62 -24.56 -0.40
C PRO A 125 -9.40 -25.02 -1.20
N GLU A 126 -8.45 -25.66 -0.53
CA GLU A 126 -7.30 -26.28 -1.19
C GLU A 126 -7.72 -27.43 -2.10
N PHE A 127 -7.06 -27.54 -3.27
CA PHE A 127 -7.22 -28.61 -4.23
C PHE A 127 -5.96 -29.45 -4.31
N LEU A 128 -6.08 -30.73 -4.08
CA LEU A 128 -5.00 -31.68 -4.31
C LEU A 128 -4.79 -31.91 -5.83
N ALA A 129 -3.61 -32.39 -6.19
CA ALA A 129 -3.24 -32.65 -7.59
C ALA A 129 -4.16 -33.66 -8.30
N ASP A 130 -4.86 -34.53 -7.57
CA ASP A 130 -5.85 -35.49 -8.09
C ASP A 130 -7.26 -34.89 -8.24
N GLY A 131 -7.43 -33.59 -7.92
CA GLY A 131 -8.69 -32.89 -7.93
C GLY A 131 -9.54 -33.05 -6.67
N THR A 132 -9.03 -33.70 -5.63
CA THR A 132 -9.71 -33.78 -4.33
C THR A 132 -9.77 -32.41 -3.67
N VAL A 133 -10.94 -32.03 -3.15
CA VAL A 133 -11.18 -30.73 -2.50
C VAL A 133 -11.12 -30.89 -1.00
N LEU A 134 -10.20 -30.18 -0.35
CA LEU A 134 -10.05 -30.13 1.10
C LEU A 134 -10.88 -28.98 1.69
N ARG A 135 -12.13 -29.25 2.02
CA ARG A 135 -13.12 -28.22 2.41
C ARG A 135 -12.88 -27.57 3.77
N THR A 136 -11.91 -28.05 4.50
CA THR A 136 -11.50 -27.51 5.83
C THR A 136 -10.11 -26.89 5.79
N VAL A 137 -9.46 -26.86 4.65
CA VAL A 137 -8.13 -26.28 4.44
C VAL A 137 -8.31 -25.16 3.41
N PRO A 138 -7.92 -23.91 3.75
CA PRO A 138 -8.00 -22.80 2.82
C PRO A 138 -6.97 -22.98 1.69
N GLY A 139 -7.33 -22.57 0.51
CA GLY A 139 -6.44 -22.44 -0.61
C GLY A 139 -5.51 -21.23 -0.49
N PRO A 140 -4.55 -21.08 -1.41
CA PRO A 140 -3.65 -19.94 -1.46
C PRO A 140 -4.43 -18.61 -1.47
N GLY A 141 -3.92 -17.60 -0.74
CA GLY A 141 -4.50 -16.28 -0.68
C GLY A 141 -5.52 -16.07 0.45
N PHE A 142 -5.83 -17.09 1.24
CA PHE A 142 -6.65 -16.90 2.44
C PHE A 142 -5.91 -16.11 3.52
N GLU A 143 -4.67 -16.48 3.80
CA GLU A 143 -3.76 -15.77 4.69
C GLU A 143 -2.83 -14.88 3.88
N TYR A 144 -2.48 -13.70 4.42
CA TYR A 144 -1.45 -12.81 3.91
C TYR A 144 -0.49 -12.44 5.03
N ASP A 145 0.77 -12.23 4.66
CA ASP A 145 1.88 -12.02 5.58
C ASP A 145 1.97 -10.58 6.07
N ASP A 146 2.84 -10.38 7.07
CA ASP A 146 3.18 -9.06 7.60
C ASP A 146 3.93 -8.25 6.55
N GLU A 147 3.57 -6.98 6.40
CA GLU A 147 4.37 -5.99 5.70
C GLU A 147 5.35 -5.36 6.67
N THR A 148 6.60 -5.23 6.27
CA THR A 148 7.63 -4.53 7.05
C THR A 148 8.22 -3.38 6.28
N ALA A 149 8.65 -2.35 7.00
CA ALA A 149 9.31 -1.20 6.42
C ALA A 149 10.54 -0.83 7.24
N SER A 150 11.61 -0.46 6.55
CA SER A 150 12.76 0.22 7.13
C SER A 150 12.96 1.56 6.45
N SER A 151 13.30 2.59 7.20
CA SER A 151 13.49 3.94 6.66
C SER A 151 14.72 4.59 7.26
N PHE A 152 15.56 5.13 6.40
CA PHE A 152 16.67 6.02 6.72
C PHE A 152 16.34 7.42 6.21
N GLU A 153 16.63 8.43 7.02
CA GLU A 153 16.44 9.82 6.63
C GLU A 153 17.58 10.68 7.17
N ILE A 154 18.03 11.64 6.35
CA ILE A 154 18.95 12.71 6.74
C ILE A 154 18.34 14.04 6.31
N GLY A 155 18.37 15.04 7.20
CA GLY A 155 17.78 16.33 6.89
C GLY A 155 18.39 17.49 7.64
N GLY A 156 17.95 18.67 7.22
CA GLY A 156 18.33 19.93 7.84
C GLY A 156 17.17 20.91 7.92
N LYS A 157 17.13 21.67 9.01
CA LYS A 157 16.14 22.74 9.26
C LYS A 157 16.89 24.02 9.57
N HIS A 158 16.57 25.09 8.85
CA HIS A 158 17.30 26.34 8.89
C HIS A 158 16.36 27.53 9.01
N ILE A 159 16.72 28.46 9.86
CA ILE A 159 16.14 29.80 9.92
C ILE A 159 17.19 30.77 9.39
N LEU A 160 16.92 31.42 8.30
CA LEU A 160 17.84 32.25 7.55
C LEU A 160 17.36 33.70 7.48
N MET A 161 18.21 34.62 7.04
CA MET A 161 17.86 36.04 6.84
C MET A 161 17.25 36.68 8.09
N ASP A 162 17.89 36.50 9.26
CA ASP A 162 17.43 37.03 10.56
C ASP A 162 15.98 36.63 10.92
N GLY A 163 15.58 35.41 10.55
CA GLY A 163 14.24 34.87 10.81
C GLY A 163 13.22 35.08 9.68
N ALA A 164 13.59 35.79 8.62
CA ALA A 164 12.68 36.05 7.50
C ALA A 164 12.46 34.84 6.58
N MET A 165 13.32 33.81 6.67
CA MET A 165 13.23 32.62 5.83
C MET A 165 13.40 31.33 6.65
N SER A 166 12.50 30.38 6.48
CA SER A 166 12.70 28.98 6.87
C SER A 166 13.01 28.14 5.63
N PHE A 167 14.03 27.29 5.75
CA PHE A 167 14.43 26.36 4.72
C PHE A 167 14.66 24.98 5.34
N ASN A 168 13.91 23.98 4.91
CA ASN A 168 14.01 22.60 5.37
C ASN A 168 14.27 21.70 4.18
N TRP A 169 15.05 20.66 4.39
CA TRP A 169 15.27 19.63 3.40
C TRP A 169 15.43 18.27 4.09
N ALA A 170 15.02 17.21 3.40
CA ALA A 170 15.21 15.84 3.83
C ALA A 170 15.49 14.94 2.60
N TYR A 171 16.49 14.09 2.73
CA TYR A 171 16.67 12.93 1.85
C TYR A 171 16.29 11.69 2.64
N PHE A 172 15.48 10.82 2.05
CA PHE A 172 15.06 9.57 2.65
C PHE A 172 15.26 8.40 1.68
N ASP A 173 15.40 7.22 2.29
CA ASP A 173 15.51 5.93 1.61
C ASP A 173 14.76 4.91 2.45
N SER A 174 13.75 4.29 1.87
CA SER A 174 12.83 3.37 2.56
C SER A 174 12.63 2.12 1.73
N GLU A 175 12.73 0.97 2.37
CA GLU A 175 12.44 -0.34 1.81
C GLU A 175 11.17 -0.90 2.45
N TYR A 176 10.25 -1.36 1.61
CA TYR A 176 9.04 -2.06 2.01
C TYR A 176 9.14 -3.51 1.53
N LEU A 177 8.96 -4.46 2.45
CA LEU A 177 8.92 -5.88 2.15
C LEU A 177 7.51 -6.42 2.35
N ASP A 178 7.10 -7.33 1.49
CA ASP A 178 5.79 -7.99 1.56
C ASP A 178 4.61 -6.99 1.61
N GLN A 179 4.69 -5.93 0.81
CA GLN A 179 3.71 -4.85 0.81
C GLN A 179 2.29 -5.38 0.61
N GLN A 180 1.38 -5.05 1.53
CA GLN A 180 0.00 -5.49 1.48
C GLN A 180 -0.81 -4.63 0.51
N VAL A 181 -1.15 -5.19 -0.63
CA VAL A 181 -1.99 -4.53 -1.64
C VAL A 181 -3.37 -5.16 -1.69
N SER A 182 -4.39 -4.33 -1.87
CA SER A 182 -5.77 -4.77 -2.01
C SER A 182 -6.14 -4.77 -3.49
N THR A 183 -6.46 -5.94 -4.01
CA THR A 183 -6.86 -6.12 -5.42
C THR A 183 -8.30 -6.60 -5.48
N PHE A 184 -9.06 -6.12 -6.46
CA PHE A 184 -10.43 -6.58 -6.70
C PHE A 184 -10.40 -7.89 -7.50
N VAL A 185 -10.81 -8.99 -6.85
CA VAL A 185 -10.86 -10.32 -7.45
C VAL A 185 -12.28 -10.86 -7.32
N GLY A 186 -12.83 -11.33 -8.43
CA GLY A 186 -14.19 -11.85 -8.46
C GLY A 186 -15.24 -10.81 -8.08
N LEU A 187 -15.76 -10.86 -6.88
CA LEU A 187 -16.79 -9.95 -6.35
C LEU A 187 -16.34 -9.19 -5.10
N GLY A 188 -15.07 -9.26 -4.73
CA GLY A 188 -14.56 -8.65 -3.51
C GLY A 188 -13.11 -8.18 -3.62
N PHE A 189 -12.64 -7.52 -2.57
CA PHE A 189 -11.24 -7.15 -2.44
C PHE A 189 -10.49 -8.24 -1.67
N VAL A 190 -9.37 -8.65 -2.22
CA VAL A 190 -8.41 -9.59 -1.60
C VAL A 190 -7.13 -8.83 -1.32
N VAL A 191 -6.61 -8.99 -0.13
CA VAL A 191 -5.28 -8.51 0.23
C VAL A 191 -4.27 -9.60 -0.11
N ALA A 192 -3.25 -9.25 -0.82
CA ALA A 192 -2.09 -10.10 -1.10
C ALA A 192 -0.81 -9.34 -0.77
N ASN A 193 0.26 -10.06 -0.48
CA ASN A 193 1.58 -9.47 -0.37
C ASN A 193 2.11 -9.26 -1.79
N ALA A 194 2.41 -8.02 -2.09
CA ALA A 194 3.07 -7.63 -3.33
C ALA A 194 4.59 -7.76 -3.19
N ALA A 195 5.27 -7.46 -4.26
CA ALA A 195 6.72 -7.35 -4.30
C ALA A 195 7.27 -6.32 -3.32
N PRO A 196 8.57 -6.42 -2.98
CA PRO A 196 9.29 -5.35 -2.33
C PRO A 196 9.12 -4.03 -3.08
N SER A 197 9.22 -2.93 -2.36
CA SER A 197 9.15 -1.59 -2.93
C SER A 197 10.25 -0.74 -2.33
N ASP A 198 11.06 -0.14 -3.19
CA ASP A 198 12.11 0.80 -2.81
C ASP A 198 11.61 2.22 -3.08
N VAL A 199 11.70 3.06 -2.06
CA VAL A 199 11.22 4.44 -2.12
C VAL A 199 12.30 5.36 -1.59
N SER A 200 12.92 6.14 -2.47
CA SER A 200 13.89 7.16 -2.08
C SER A 200 13.53 8.52 -2.64
N GLY A 201 13.96 9.58 -1.97
CA GLY A 201 13.60 10.91 -2.43
C GLY A 201 14.30 12.04 -1.72
N LEU A 202 14.11 13.23 -2.28
CA LEU A 202 14.53 14.49 -1.70
C LEU A 202 13.31 15.41 -1.60
N GLU A 203 13.07 15.93 -0.42
CA GLU A 203 12.05 16.94 -0.15
C GLU A 203 12.68 18.25 0.27
N VAL A 204 12.11 19.35 -0.20
CA VAL A 204 12.51 20.71 0.18
C VAL A 204 11.27 21.53 0.48
N ASP A 205 11.28 22.24 1.61
CA ASP A 205 10.26 23.22 1.99
C ASP A 205 10.91 24.56 2.31
N MET A 206 10.42 25.63 1.72
CA MET A 206 10.86 27.00 1.93
C MET A 206 9.69 27.91 2.18
N LYS A 207 9.80 28.77 3.22
CA LYS A 207 8.88 29.87 3.46
C LYS A 207 9.67 31.13 3.71
N MET A 208 9.31 32.25 3.07
CA MET A 208 10.04 33.49 3.17
C MET A 208 9.10 34.69 3.29
N GLN A 209 9.33 35.53 4.28
CA GLN A 209 8.76 36.87 4.33
C GLN A 209 9.62 37.80 3.47
N ALA A 210 9.29 37.90 2.16
CA ALA A 210 10.08 38.65 1.19
C ALA A 210 10.02 40.16 1.39
N SER A 211 8.93 40.66 1.99
CA SER A 211 8.77 42.04 2.44
C SER A 211 7.70 42.10 3.52
N GLU A 212 7.44 43.30 4.10
CA GLU A 212 6.36 43.47 5.08
C GLU A 212 4.99 42.97 4.59
N ASN A 213 4.79 43.01 3.29
CA ASN A 213 3.51 42.71 2.67
C ASN A 213 3.49 41.41 1.86
N LEU A 214 4.66 40.82 1.56
CA LEU A 214 4.77 39.68 0.66
C LEU A 214 5.38 38.46 1.35
N ARG A 215 4.64 37.36 1.36
CA ARG A 215 5.12 36.03 1.78
C ARG A 215 5.21 35.14 0.55
N LEU A 216 6.30 34.41 0.44
CA LEU A 216 6.53 33.40 -0.58
C LEU A 216 6.68 32.02 0.09
N GLY A 217 6.15 30.99 -0.59
CA GLY A 217 6.34 29.58 -0.21
C GLY A 217 6.74 28.76 -1.42
N ALA A 218 7.57 27.76 -1.19
CA ALA A 218 7.91 26.76 -2.19
C ALA A 218 8.09 25.42 -1.50
N ASN A 219 7.47 24.37 -2.01
CA ASN A 219 7.83 23.00 -1.68
C ASN A 219 8.10 22.23 -2.98
N PHE A 220 9.01 21.28 -2.89
CA PHE A 220 9.41 20.47 -4.03
C PHE A 220 9.84 19.10 -3.53
N ALA A 221 9.38 18.05 -4.18
CA ALA A 221 9.77 16.68 -3.95
C ALA A 221 10.23 16.01 -5.24
N VAL A 222 11.30 15.23 -5.14
CA VAL A 222 11.71 14.26 -6.15
C VAL A 222 11.61 12.89 -5.51
N LEU A 223 10.95 11.96 -6.19
CA LEU A 223 10.65 10.63 -5.68
C LEU A 223 11.10 9.58 -6.70
N ASP A 224 11.88 8.61 -6.26
CA ASP A 224 12.11 7.36 -6.94
C ASP A 224 11.45 6.26 -6.11
N ALA A 225 10.28 5.81 -6.55
CA ALA A 225 9.47 4.80 -5.88
C ALA A 225 9.13 3.71 -6.88
N THR A 226 9.76 2.56 -6.73
CA THR A 226 9.67 1.47 -7.71
C THR A 226 9.32 0.14 -7.05
N TYR A 227 8.58 -0.69 -7.79
CA TYR A 227 8.43 -2.09 -7.42
C TYR A 227 9.76 -2.83 -7.60
N GLY A 228 10.12 -3.67 -6.65
CA GLY A 228 11.16 -4.68 -6.83
C GLY A 228 10.74 -5.76 -7.83
N GLU A 229 11.14 -7.01 -7.62
CA GLU A 229 10.71 -8.13 -8.47
C GLU A 229 9.22 -8.44 -8.23
N PHE A 230 8.37 -8.18 -9.23
CA PHE A 230 6.91 -8.35 -9.15
C PHE A 230 6.34 -8.92 -10.45
N ASP A 231 6.55 -10.23 -10.65
CA ASP A 231 6.15 -11.03 -11.80
C ASP A 231 4.71 -11.58 -11.72
N SER A 232 4.04 -11.36 -10.60
CA SER A 232 2.73 -11.92 -10.27
C SER A 232 1.63 -10.87 -10.07
N ALA A 233 1.85 -9.65 -10.53
CA ALA A 233 0.85 -8.60 -10.47
C ALA A 233 -0.40 -8.94 -11.28
N GLY A 234 -1.57 -8.45 -10.87
CA GLY A 234 -2.81 -8.61 -11.64
C GLY A 234 -2.70 -7.95 -13.02
N CYS A 235 -3.20 -8.61 -14.06
CA CYS A 235 -3.28 -7.98 -15.38
C CYS A 235 -4.31 -6.87 -15.41
N THR A 236 -4.05 -5.81 -16.18
CA THR A 236 -5.03 -4.76 -16.44
C THR A 236 -6.26 -5.33 -17.17
N ALA A 237 -7.38 -4.63 -17.09
CA ALA A 237 -8.63 -5.08 -17.75
C ALA A 237 -8.46 -5.29 -19.26
N ARG A 238 -7.64 -4.46 -19.91
CA ARG A 238 -7.32 -4.57 -21.34
C ARG A 238 -6.49 -5.81 -21.62
N GLN A 239 -5.41 -6.01 -20.89
CA GLN A 239 -4.54 -7.18 -21.02
C GLN A 239 -5.32 -8.49 -20.79
N ALA A 240 -6.19 -8.53 -19.77
CA ALA A 240 -7.06 -9.68 -19.51
C ALA A 240 -8.01 -9.96 -20.67
N SER A 241 -8.56 -8.94 -21.33
CA SER A 241 -9.38 -9.07 -22.52
C SER A 241 -8.59 -9.62 -23.71
N ASP A 242 -7.39 -9.13 -23.95
CA ASP A 242 -6.50 -9.59 -25.02
C ASP A 242 -6.09 -11.06 -24.78
N LEU A 243 -5.80 -11.41 -23.53
CA LEU A 243 -5.49 -12.79 -23.12
C LEU A 243 -6.66 -13.75 -23.38
N LEU A 244 -7.90 -13.36 -23.08
CA LEU A 244 -9.08 -14.19 -23.40
C LEU A 244 -9.18 -14.47 -24.90
N GLY A 245 -8.89 -13.48 -25.75
CA GLY A 245 -8.83 -13.66 -27.20
C GLY A 245 -7.70 -14.60 -27.64
N ALA A 246 -6.56 -14.55 -26.98
CA ALA A 246 -5.41 -15.41 -27.23
C ALA A 246 -5.65 -16.86 -26.79
N LEU A 247 -6.27 -17.06 -25.63
CA LEU A 247 -6.67 -18.39 -25.12
C LEU A 247 -7.61 -19.10 -26.06
N ALA A 248 -8.54 -18.39 -26.71
CA ALA A 248 -9.42 -18.94 -27.72
C ALA A 248 -8.67 -19.46 -28.97
N GLN A 249 -7.44 -19.03 -29.17
CA GLN A 249 -6.53 -19.45 -30.24
C GLN A 249 -5.47 -20.45 -29.76
N GLY A 250 -5.54 -20.88 -28.50
CA GLY A 250 -4.59 -21.83 -27.90
C GLY A 250 -3.27 -21.19 -27.45
N LEU A 251 -3.22 -19.86 -27.33
CA LEU A 251 -2.08 -19.12 -26.78
C LEU A 251 -2.29 -18.90 -25.28
N THR A 252 -1.20 -18.83 -24.51
CA THR A 252 -1.25 -18.68 -23.05
C THR A 252 -0.77 -17.31 -22.57
N SER A 253 -0.40 -16.40 -23.48
CA SER A 253 0.08 -15.06 -23.21
C SER A 253 -0.42 -14.08 -24.26
N ALA A 254 -0.73 -12.85 -23.84
CA ALA A 254 -1.03 -11.72 -24.72
C ALA A 254 -0.80 -10.38 -24.02
N SER A 255 -0.27 -9.41 -24.73
CA SER A 255 -0.08 -8.01 -24.26
C SER A 255 0.66 -7.90 -22.92
N GLY A 256 1.60 -8.82 -22.62
CA GLY A 256 2.34 -8.85 -21.36
C GLY A 256 1.59 -9.49 -20.20
N CYS A 257 0.44 -10.12 -20.45
CA CYS A 257 -0.33 -10.86 -19.47
C CYS A 257 -0.29 -12.36 -19.77
N ASP A 258 0.07 -13.15 -18.77
CA ASP A 258 0.23 -14.59 -18.85
C ASP A 258 -0.90 -15.31 -18.12
N ALA A 259 -1.46 -16.36 -18.74
CA ALA A 259 -2.44 -17.20 -18.10
C ALA A 259 -1.78 -18.11 -17.05
N GLN A 260 -2.33 -18.11 -15.86
CA GLN A 260 -1.94 -19.01 -14.78
C GLN A 260 -2.77 -20.30 -14.83
N PHE A 261 -2.12 -21.45 -14.64
CA PHE A 261 -2.77 -22.75 -14.69
C PHE A 261 -2.52 -23.56 -13.42
N THR A 262 -3.54 -24.26 -12.96
CA THR A 262 -3.42 -25.25 -11.89
C THR A 262 -2.60 -26.46 -12.37
N ALA A 263 -2.12 -27.30 -11.44
CA ALA A 263 -1.47 -28.57 -11.78
C ALA A 263 -2.36 -29.50 -12.65
N ALA A 264 -3.68 -29.33 -12.60
CA ALA A 264 -4.64 -30.06 -13.44
C ALA A 264 -4.85 -29.40 -14.83
N GLY A 265 -4.10 -28.34 -15.16
CA GLY A 265 -4.18 -27.63 -16.45
C GLY A 265 -5.43 -26.76 -16.61
N GLN A 266 -6.13 -26.44 -15.53
CA GLN A 266 -7.24 -25.47 -15.56
C GLN A 266 -6.70 -24.05 -15.32
N GLN A 267 -7.20 -23.07 -16.07
CA GLN A 267 -6.84 -21.68 -15.84
C GLN A 267 -7.30 -21.25 -14.44
N SER A 268 -6.36 -20.75 -13.64
CA SER A 268 -6.58 -20.32 -12.26
C SER A 268 -6.54 -18.80 -12.09
N GLY A 269 -6.01 -18.09 -13.09
CA GLY A 269 -5.86 -16.63 -13.06
C GLY A 269 -5.02 -16.11 -14.21
N SER A 270 -4.54 -14.90 -14.07
CA SER A 270 -3.56 -14.28 -14.97
C SER A 270 -2.67 -13.33 -14.21
N SER A 271 -1.43 -13.14 -14.67
CA SER A 271 -0.47 -12.22 -14.08
C SER A 271 0.35 -11.48 -15.14
N GLN A 272 0.93 -10.36 -14.71
CA GLN A 272 1.90 -9.58 -15.47
C GLN A 272 3.13 -9.29 -14.63
N ASP A 273 4.24 -9.00 -15.28
CA ASP A 273 5.46 -8.51 -14.64
C ASP A 273 5.47 -6.98 -14.69
N ILE A 274 5.48 -6.34 -13.52
CA ILE A 274 5.61 -4.88 -13.35
C ILE A 274 6.85 -4.51 -12.54
N SER A 275 7.84 -5.40 -12.48
CA SER A 275 9.12 -5.16 -11.80
C SER A 275 9.77 -3.86 -12.29
N GLY A 276 10.29 -3.06 -11.38
CA GLY A 276 10.87 -1.75 -11.68
C GLY A 276 9.88 -0.66 -12.09
N GLY A 277 8.58 -0.94 -12.05
CA GLY A 277 7.54 0.03 -12.37
C GLY A 277 7.46 1.16 -11.34
N GLN A 278 7.32 2.40 -11.79
CA GLN A 278 7.23 3.59 -10.95
C GLN A 278 5.87 3.68 -10.26
N GLN A 279 5.86 3.87 -8.94
CA GLN A 279 4.66 3.89 -8.09
C GLN A 279 4.15 5.30 -7.78
N GLY A 280 4.48 6.31 -8.51
CA GLY A 280 4.00 7.66 -8.25
C GLY A 280 4.72 8.69 -9.09
N ALA A 281 4.34 9.95 -8.93
CA ALA A 281 4.97 11.05 -9.63
C ALA A 281 6.45 11.19 -9.23
N LYS A 282 7.36 11.26 -10.22
CA LYS A 282 8.80 11.42 -9.97
C LYS A 282 9.15 12.76 -9.36
N TYR A 283 8.35 13.77 -9.63
CA TYR A 283 8.48 15.08 -8.99
C TYR A 283 7.13 15.72 -8.80
N SER A 284 7.02 16.52 -7.75
CA SER A 284 5.87 17.37 -7.51
C SER A 284 6.29 18.62 -6.73
N GLY A 285 5.49 19.66 -6.80
CA GLY A 285 5.78 20.85 -6.04
C GLY A 285 4.65 21.87 -6.06
N THR A 286 4.78 22.82 -5.16
CA THR A 286 3.87 23.99 -5.07
C THR A 286 4.70 25.25 -4.88
N LEU A 287 4.33 26.29 -5.61
CA LEU A 287 4.80 27.66 -5.39
C LEU A 287 3.63 28.49 -4.91
N SER A 288 3.82 29.27 -3.85
CA SER A 288 2.79 30.14 -3.32
C SER A 288 3.29 31.56 -3.13
N ALA A 289 2.41 32.52 -3.30
CA ALA A 289 2.66 33.92 -3.03
C ALA A 289 1.42 34.58 -2.40
N ASP A 290 1.61 35.13 -1.21
CA ASP A 290 0.58 35.87 -0.48
C ASP A 290 1.01 37.33 -0.33
N TYR A 291 0.20 38.22 -0.84
CA TYR A 291 0.37 39.67 -0.66
C TYR A 291 -0.77 40.26 0.15
N SER A 292 -0.46 41.04 1.15
CA SER A 292 -1.46 41.77 1.90
C SER A 292 -1.03 43.22 2.14
N SER A 293 -1.96 44.16 2.08
CA SER A 293 -1.69 45.58 2.33
C SER A 293 -2.87 46.25 2.98
N VAL A 294 -2.60 47.28 3.77
CA VAL A 294 -3.59 48.14 4.40
C VAL A 294 -3.77 49.42 3.56
N LEU A 295 -4.98 49.74 3.17
CA LEU A 295 -5.32 50.94 2.47
C LEU A 295 -5.44 52.13 3.45
N ASP A 296 -5.34 53.36 2.96
CA ASP A 296 -5.43 54.61 3.78
C ASP A 296 -6.74 54.71 4.59
N ASN A 297 -7.79 54.04 4.15
CA ASN A 297 -9.08 53.99 4.86
C ASN A 297 -9.15 52.86 5.91
N GLY A 298 -8.04 52.15 6.19
CA GLY A 298 -7.96 51.07 7.16
C GLY A 298 -8.48 49.71 6.67
N LEU A 299 -8.92 49.57 5.43
CA LEU A 299 -9.29 48.28 4.84
C LEU A 299 -8.04 47.49 4.52
N ILE A 300 -8.09 46.18 4.84
CA ILE A 300 -7.05 45.21 4.48
C ILE A 300 -7.51 44.52 3.22
N TRP A 301 -6.64 44.46 2.22
CA TRP A 301 -6.84 43.60 1.06
C TRP A 301 -5.71 42.56 0.97
N PHE A 302 -6.01 41.43 0.37
CA PHE A 302 -5.03 40.38 0.16
C PHE A 302 -5.19 39.75 -1.23
N LEU A 303 -4.12 39.23 -1.74
CA LEU A 303 -4.03 38.42 -2.96
C LEU A 303 -3.20 37.20 -2.69
N SER A 304 -3.74 36.01 -2.96
CA SER A 304 -3.02 34.74 -2.88
C SER A 304 -2.99 34.09 -4.25
N ALA A 305 -1.86 33.48 -4.58
CA ALA A 305 -1.67 32.69 -5.78
C ALA A 305 -0.87 31.44 -5.46
N ASP A 306 -1.38 30.30 -5.90
CA ASP A 306 -0.75 29.01 -5.77
C ASP A 306 -0.61 28.34 -7.14
N LEU A 307 0.58 27.80 -7.42
CA LEU A 307 0.88 26.99 -8.57
C LEU A 307 1.31 25.62 -8.11
N TYR A 308 0.50 24.61 -8.39
CA TYR A 308 0.84 23.20 -8.20
C TYR A 308 1.30 22.60 -9.52
N PHE A 309 2.32 21.75 -9.48
CA PHE A 309 2.81 20.97 -10.60
C PHE A 309 3.26 19.58 -10.15
N THR A 310 3.07 18.61 -11.03
CA THR A 310 3.46 17.20 -10.78
C THR A 310 3.89 16.56 -12.10
N ASP A 311 4.67 15.50 -12.00
CA ASP A 311 4.94 14.58 -13.11
C ASP A 311 3.71 13.70 -13.37
N ASP A 312 3.68 13.06 -14.52
CA ASP A 312 2.69 12.03 -14.82
C ASP A 312 2.88 10.82 -13.89
N TYR A 313 1.77 10.20 -13.50
CA TYR A 313 1.83 9.00 -12.68
C TYR A 313 0.64 8.08 -12.93
N PHE A 314 0.84 6.79 -12.67
CA PHE A 314 -0.24 5.81 -12.71
C PHE A 314 -1.13 5.94 -11.48
N MET A 315 -2.45 5.94 -11.70
CA MET A 315 -3.44 6.02 -10.61
C MET A 315 -3.72 4.65 -9.97
N THR A 316 -3.33 3.57 -10.65
CA THR A 316 -3.57 2.18 -10.23
C THR A 316 -2.26 1.42 -10.08
N GLY A 317 -2.22 0.49 -9.12
CA GLY A 317 -1.02 -0.29 -8.81
C GLY A 317 -0.66 -1.35 -9.86
N ASP A 318 -1.54 -1.60 -10.84
CA ASP A 318 -1.29 -2.48 -12.00
C ASP A 318 -0.63 -1.76 -13.18
N LEU A 319 -0.31 -0.46 -13.01
CA LEU A 319 0.35 0.40 -13.98
C LEU A 319 -0.38 0.44 -15.35
N ASP A 320 -1.73 0.47 -15.34
CA ASP A 320 -2.51 0.55 -16.58
C ASP A 320 -2.22 1.88 -17.30
N PRO A 321 -1.74 1.86 -18.57
CA PRO A 321 -1.50 3.07 -19.34
C PRO A 321 -2.74 3.95 -19.60
N ILE A 322 -3.94 3.42 -19.36
CA ILE A 322 -5.19 4.18 -19.48
C ILE A 322 -5.43 5.05 -18.23
N ASP A 323 -4.88 4.64 -17.10
CA ASP A 323 -5.06 5.29 -15.80
C ASP A 323 -3.89 6.21 -15.43
N VAL A 324 -3.28 6.85 -16.42
CA VAL A 324 -2.23 7.86 -16.21
C VAL A 324 -2.87 9.21 -15.93
N GLN A 325 -2.48 9.84 -14.82
CA GLN A 325 -2.76 11.23 -14.52
C GLN A 325 -1.67 12.11 -15.13
N GLU A 326 -2.04 13.00 -16.07
CA GLU A 326 -1.18 14.01 -16.68
C GLU A 326 -1.25 15.37 -15.94
#